data_5535ff191363107376b45ffd67b4e338
#
_entry.id   5535ff191363107376b45ffd67b4e338
#
_cell.length_a   1.000
_cell.length_b   1.000
_cell.length_c   1.000
_cell.angle_alpha   90.00
_cell.angle_beta   90.00
_cell.angle_gamma   90.00
#
_symmetry.space_group_name_H-M   'P 1'
#
loop_
_entity.id
_entity.type
_entity.pdbx_description
1 polymer ?
#
loop_
_entity_poly.entity_id
_entity_poly.type
_entity_poly.pdbx_seq_one_letter_code
_entity_poly.pdbx_strand_id
1 'polypeptide(L)'
;MTPQQFNQELAALGDVPEIIVRINSGGGDVFAANAIFTRLKDCSAKVTVKIDGWAASAATIIAMAGDTIKIARNGVFMIHDPAMTVWDTFRAEDFLKMADELKVIKQSIVNTYASKTGKKTEDIEQLMSNETWWTGDIAVENGFCDELMFEDSTTVVENSSKIVVNSVPIDVSMFKSIPTQLLNSPHNQNPGSLVNSATEPINKPKEKEEPEMAAPENKITTVDALKAAYPDLVATIQNEAAAA
;
A
#
# COMPACT_ATOMS: atom_id res chain seq x y z
N MET A 1 -6.63 5.73 -13.92
CA MET A 1 -6.67 7.14 -14.37
C MET A 1 -5.27 7.54 -14.77
N THR A 2 -5.09 8.15 -15.94
CA THR A 2 -3.80 8.72 -16.36
C THR A 2 -3.73 10.21 -15.98
N PRO A 3 -2.52 10.81 -15.86
CA PRO A 3 -2.39 12.26 -15.64
C PRO A 3 -3.10 13.10 -16.70
N GLN A 4 -3.11 12.63 -17.95
CA GLN A 4 -3.79 13.32 -19.05
C GLN A 4 -5.31 13.32 -18.84
N GLN A 5 -5.91 12.18 -18.50
CA GLN A 5 -7.35 12.10 -18.20
C GLN A 5 -7.71 12.98 -17.00
N PHE A 6 -6.91 12.93 -15.94
CA PHE A 6 -7.09 13.79 -14.78
C PHE A 6 -7.06 15.28 -15.14
N ASN A 7 -6.10 15.71 -15.95
CA ASN A 7 -5.99 17.10 -16.39
C ASN A 7 -7.20 17.54 -17.24
N GLN A 8 -7.74 16.65 -18.07
CA GLN A 8 -8.95 16.93 -18.85
C GLN A 8 -10.19 17.09 -17.95
N GLU A 9 -10.37 16.19 -16.99
CA GLU A 9 -11.46 16.28 -16.02
C GLU A 9 -11.35 17.52 -15.14
N LEU A 10 -10.16 17.83 -14.66
CA LEU A 10 -9.91 19.02 -13.87
C LEU A 10 -10.19 20.32 -14.67
N ALA A 11 -9.76 20.37 -15.92
CA ALA A 11 -10.00 21.51 -16.79
C ALA A 11 -11.51 21.69 -17.10
N ALA A 12 -12.27 20.60 -17.17
CA ALA A 12 -13.71 20.63 -17.40
C ALA A 12 -14.51 21.22 -16.22
N LEU A 13 -13.93 21.24 -15.00
CA LEU A 13 -14.56 21.87 -13.83
C LEU A 13 -14.61 23.41 -13.96
N GLY A 14 -13.75 24.00 -14.78
CA GLY A 14 -13.64 25.45 -14.89
C GLY A 14 -13.10 26.12 -13.63
N ASP A 15 -13.43 27.37 -13.43
CA ASP A 15 -13.05 28.15 -12.27
C ASP A 15 -14.05 27.91 -11.12
N VAL A 16 -13.64 27.04 -10.18
CA VAL A 16 -14.45 26.65 -9.02
C VAL A 16 -13.71 27.01 -7.72
N PRO A 17 -14.43 27.37 -6.65
CA PRO A 17 -13.79 27.76 -5.38
C PRO A 17 -13.23 26.56 -4.60
N GLU A 18 -13.77 25.37 -4.80
CA GLU A 18 -13.37 24.14 -4.10
C GLU A 18 -13.41 22.94 -5.04
N ILE A 19 -12.43 22.06 -4.88
CA ILE A 19 -12.32 20.77 -5.56
C ILE A 19 -12.32 19.67 -4.51
N ILE A 20 -13.21 18.68 -4.65
CA ILE A 20 -13.21 17.48 -3.81
C ILE A 20 -12.61 16.34 -4.62
N VAL A 21 -11.45 15.85 -4.16
CA VAL A 21 -10.78 14.68 -4.73
C VAL A 21 -11.12 13.45 -3.88
N ARG A 22 -11.82 12.49 -4.47
CA ARG A 22 -12.16 11.23 -3.78
C ARG A 22 -11.16 10.15 -4.16
N ILE A 23 -10.56 9.49 -3.15
CA ILE A 23 -9.54 8.46 -3.32
C ILE A 23 -10.04 7.14 -2.75
N ASN A 24 -9.94 6.10 -3.59
CA ASN A 24 -10.09 4.70 -3.20
C ASN A 24 -9.14 3.89 -4.10
N SER A 25 -7.86 3.79 -3.72
CA SER A 25 -6.82 3.27 -4.61
C SER A 25 -5.65 2.65 -3.85
N GLY A 26 -5.14 1.54 -4.40
CA GLY A 26 -3.90 0.89 -3.95
C GLY A 26 -2.61 1.56 -4.45
N GLY A 27 -2.71 2.63 -5.23
CA GLY A 27 -1.55 3.29 -5.82
C GLY A 27 -1.27 2.86 -7.25
N GLY A 28 -0.01 2.81 -7.62
CA GLY A 28 0.47 2.48 -8.96
C GLY A 28 1.72 3.29 -9.32
N ASP A 29 1.70 3.95 -10.48
CA ASP A 29 2.83 4.71 -11.00
C ASP A 29 3.10 5.99 -10.20
N VAL A 30 4.29 6.10 -9.62
CA VAL A 30 4.73 7.24 -8.78
C VAL A 30 4.82 8.52 -9.60
N PHE A 31 5.28 8.45 -10.85
CA PHE A 31 5.43 9.64 -11.69
C PHE A 31 4.08 10.19 -12.11
N ALA A 32 3.12 9.32 -12.39
CA ALA A 32 1.73 9.71 -12.62
C ALA A 32 1.12 10.38 -11.39
N ALA A 33 1.37 9.83 -10.19
CA ALA A 33 0.90 10.41 -8.95
C ALA A 33 1.52 11.80 -8.67
N ASN A 34 2.82 11.95 -8.88
CA ASN A 34 3.51 13.23 -8.76
C ASN A 34 2.97 14.29 -9.74
N ALA A 35 2.66 13.89 -10.97
CA ALA A 35 2.08 14.81 -11.97
C ALA A 35 0.68 15.29 -11.52
N ILE A 36 -0.15 14.41 -11.00
CA ILE A 36 -1.49 14.75 -10.46
C ILE A 36 -1.35 15.63 -9.21
N PHE A 37 -0.44 15.29 -8.29
CA PHE A 37 -0.13 16.09 -7.11
C PHE A 37 0.23 17.54 -7.50
N THR A 38 1.18 17.69 -8.41
CA THR A 38 1.64 19.01 -8.87
C THR A 38 0.49 19.79 -9.50
N ARG A 39 -0.34 19.13 -10.30
CA ARG A 39 -1.47 19.79 -10.96
C ARG A 39 -2.55 20.25 -9.96
N LEU A 40 -2.79 19.47 -8.90
CA LEU A 40 -3.70 19.89 -7.81
C LEU A 40 -3.11 21.06 -7.01
N LYS A 41 -1.81 21.03 -6.71
CA LYS A 41 -1.12 22.13 -6.01
C LYS A 41 -1.08 23.43 -6.79
N ASP A 42 -1.12 23.37 -8.12
CA ASP A 42 -1.15 24.53 -9.01
C ASP A 42 -2.57 25.13 -9.15
N CYS A 43 -3.60 24.50 -8.60
CA CYS A 43 -4.97 25.03 -8.64
C CYS A 43 -5.13 26.18 -7.63
N SER A 44 -5.91 27.20 -8.03
CA SER A 44 -6.35 28.28 -7.13
C SER A 44 -7.48 27.86 -6.20
N ALA A 45 -8.19 26.79 -6.55
CA ALA A 45 -9.28 26.23 -5.76
C ALA A 45 -8.77 25.57 -4.49
N LYS A 46 -9.54 25.64 -3.41
CA LYS A 46 -9.28 24.84 -2.21
C LYS A 46 -9.46 23.35 -2.51
N VAL A 47 -8.45 22.53 -2.24
CA VAL A 47 -8.48 21.09 -2.50
C VAL A 47 -8.82 20.34 -1.21
N THR A 48 -9.96 19.69 -1.19
CA THR A 48 -10.35 18.77 -0.11
C THR A 48 -10.25 17.32 -0.61
N VAL A 49 -9.33 16.56 -0.02
CA VAL A 49 -9.20 15.11 -0.31
C VAL A 49 -10.09 14.31 0.63
N LYS A 50 -10.82 13.34 0.08
CA LYS A 50 -11.62 12.37 0.84
C LYS A 50 -11.20 10.96 0.49
N ILE A 51 -10.68 10.23 1.48
CA ILE A 51 -10.27 8.82 1.33
C ILE A 51 -11.46 7.96 1.72
N ASP A 52 -12.12 7.36 0.71
CA ASP A 52 -13.38 6.65 0.89
C ASP A 52 -13.20 5.28 1.53
N GLY A 53 -12.22 4.50 1.05
CA GLY A 53 -11.90 3.18 1.55
C GLY A 53 -10.43 3.10 1.92
N TRP A 54 -9.55 3.36 0.95
CA TRP A 54 -8.12 3.37 1.21
C TRP A 54 -7.35 4.30 0.27
N ALA A 55 -6.19 4.72 0.75
CA ALA A 55 -5.14 5.30 -0.05
C ALA A 55 -3.83 4.59 0.30
N ALA A 56 -3.24 3.90 -0.66
CA ALA A 56 -2.00 3.17 -0.44
C ALA A 56 -0.95 3.53 -1.49
N SER A 57 0.33 3.50 -1.11
CA SER A 57 1.45 3.72 -2.03
C SER A 57 1.32 5.05 -2.78
N ALA A 58 1.45 5.06 -4.12
CA ALA A 58 1.36 6.27 -4.93
C ALA A 58 0.04 7.07 -4.77
N ALA A 59 -1.06 6.44 -4.34
CA ALA A 59 -2.32 7.16 -4.06
C ALA A 59 -2.21 8.12 -2.88
N THR A 60 -1.34 7.84 -1.91
CA THR A 60 -1.08 8.72 -0.78
C THR A 60 -0.34 9.99 -1.19
N ILE A 61 0.49 9.93 -2.24
CA ILE A 61 1.16 11.10 -2.80
C ILE A 61 0.11 12.09 -3.32
N ILE A 62 -0.90 11.59 -4.04
CA ILE A 62 -2.01 12.42 -4.52
C ILE A 62 -2.78 13.02 -3.34
N ALA A 63 -3.00 12.23 -2.27
CA ALA A 63 -3.67 12.70 -1.08
C ALA A 63 -2.95 13.90 -0.42
N MET A 64 -1.62 13.92 -0.43
CA MET A 64 -0.82 15.03 0.13
C MET A 64 -1.04 16.36 -0.61
N ALA A 65 -1.66 16.37 -1.77
CA ALA A 65 -2.02 17.61 -2.47
C ALA A 65 -3.18 18.36 -1.80
N GLY A 66 -3.98 17.68 -0.98
CA GLY A 66 -5.12 18.29 -0.28
C GLY A 66 -4.70 19.37 0.73
N ASP A 67 -5.43 20.49 0.73
CA ASP A 67 -5.36 21.46 1.82
C ASP A 67 -5.97 20.86 3.09
N THR A 68 -7.04 20.08 2.90
CA THR A 68 -7.64 19.24 3.95
C THR A 68 -7.77 17.81 3.45
N ILE A 69 -7.27 16.84 4.24
CA ILE A 69 -7.34 15.41 3.95
C ILE A 69 -8.25 14.75 4.98
N LYS A 70 -9.36 14.18 4.51
CA LYS A 70 -10.33 13.47 5.34
C LYS A 70 -10.33 12.00 5.01
N ILE A 71 -10.39 11.15 6.02
CA ILE A 71 -10.44 9.69 5.88
C ILE A 71 -11.57 9.11 6.71
N ALA A 72 -12.22 8.06 6.22
CA ALA A 72 -13.18 7.31 7.04
C ALA A 72 -12.44 6.64 8.22
N ARG A 73 -13.06 6.51 9.39
CA ARG A 73 -12.47 5.87 10.58
C ARG A 73 -11.94 4.47 10.25
N ASN A 74 -12.70 3.69 9.49
CA ASN A 74 -12.33 2.37 8.97
C ASN A 74 -11.60 2.43 7.64
N GLY A 75 -11.23 3.61 7.16
CA GLY A 75 -10.36 3.77 6.00
C GLY A 75 -8.95 3.30 6.31
N VAL A 76 -8.21 2.99 5.25
CA VAL A 76 -6.83 2.50 5.34
C VAL A 76 -5.89 3.47 4.65
N PHE A 77 -4.78 3.77 5.30
CA PHE A 77 -3.71 4.58 4.74
C PHE A 77 -2.40 3.80 4.81
N MET A 78 -1.66 3.68 3.70
CA MET A 78 -0.42 2.90 3.69
C MET A 78 0.67 3.60 2.90
N ILE A 79 1.86 3.63 3.51
CA ILE A 79 3.08 4.13 2.87
C ILE A 79 4.17 3.06 2.90
N HIS A 80 4.95 2.99 1.84
CA HIS A 80 6.09 2.09 1.71
C HIS A 80 7.16 2.65 0.78
N ASP A 81 8.31 1.99 0.73
CA ASP A 81 9.37 2.32 -0.21
C ASP A 81 8.93 2.06 -1.65
N PRO A 82 9.36 2.90 -2.61
CA PRO A 82 9.09 2.66 -4.03
C PRO A 82 9.72 1.35 -4.47
N ALA A 83 9.00 0.65 -5.35
CA ALA A 83 9.47 -0.59 -5.97
C ALA A 83 9.47 -0.47 -7.49
N MET A 84 10.36 -1.21 -8.14
CA MET A 84 10.45 -1.30 -9.60
C MET A 84 10.29 -2.76 -10.01
N THR A 85 9.49 -3.00 -11.03
CA THR A 85 9.38 -4.33 -11.67
C THR A 85 10.12 -4.29 -13.00
N VAL A 86 11.07 -5.19 -13.21
CA VAL A 86 11.91 -5.26 -14.41
C VAL A 86 11.88 -6.66 -15.02
N TRP A 87 11.88 -6.74 -16.35
CA TRP A 87 11.77 -7.97 -17.12
C TRP A 87 12.75 -7.92 -18.29
N ASP A 88 14.03 -8.18 -18.01
CA ASP A 88 15.08 -8.25 -19.05
C ASP A 88 16.34 -8.91 -18.48
N THR A 89 17.40 -8.99 -19.31
CA THR A 89 18.72 -9.44 -18.87
C THR A 89 19.52 -8.24 -18.35
N PHE A 90 19.90 -8.27 -17.06
CA PHE A 90 20.62 -7.19 -16.40
C PHE A 90 21.99 -7.64 -15.93
N ARG A 91 22.94 -6.71 -15.93
CA ARG A 91 24.26 -6.84 -15.32
C ARG A 91 24.24 -6.28 -13.91
N ALA A 92 25.24 -6.62 -13.09
CA ALA A 92 25.36 -6.10 -11.74
C ALA A 92 25.33 -4.56 -11.66
N GLU A 93 25.94 -3.89 -12.61
CA GLU A 93 25.95 -2.42 -12.70
C GLU A 93 24.56 -1.84 -12.97
N ASP A 94 23.69 -2.54 -13.69
CA ASP A 94 22.34 -2.09 -13.97
C ASP A 94 21.48 -2.13 -12.70
N PHE A 95 21.64 -3.16 -11.87
CA PHE A 95 20.96 -3.23 -10.55
C PHE A 95 21.43 -2.10 -9.62
N LEU A 96 22.71 -1.75 -9.63
CA LEU A 96 23.20 -0.63 -8.83
C LEU A 96 22.60 0.70 -9.29
N LYS A 97 22.51 0.94 -10.60
CA LYS A 97 21.85 2.13 -11.14
C LYS A 97 20.37 2.19 -10.77
N MET A 98 19.63 1.08 -10.93
CA MET A 98 18.22 1.00 -10.54
C MET A 98 18.03 1.26 -9.04
N ALA A 99 18.94 0.76 -8.20
CA ALA A 99 18.90 1.03 -6.77
C ALA A 99 19.10 2.52 -6.46
N ASP A 100 20.00 3.20 -7.18
CA ASP A 100 20.22 4.64 -7.01
C ASP A 100 19.03 5.46 -7.53
N GLU A 101 18.42 5.06 -8.64
CA GLU A 101 17.18 5.67 -9.15
C GLU A 101 16.04 5.55 -8.13
N LEU A 102 15.86 4.38 -7.54
CA LEU A 102 14.84 4.16 -6.48
C LEU A 102 15.09 5.04 -5.25
N LYS A 103 16.35 5.30 -4.87
CA LYS A 103 16.69 6.24 -3.79
C LYS A 103 16.25 7.67 -4.12
N VAL A 104 16.45 8.13 -5.36
CA VAL A 104 16.00 9.45 -5.79
C VAL A 104 14.48 9.56 -5.77
N ILE A 105 13.78 8.51 -6.24
CA ILE A 105 12.32 8.44 -6.18
C ILE A 105 11.85 8.46 -4.73
N LYS A 106 12.46 7.65 -3.85
CA LYS A 106 12.17 7.63 -2.42
C LYS A 106 12.30 9.01 -1.80
N GLN A 107 13.40 9.72 -2.07
CA GLN A 107 13.63 11.06 -1.54
C GLN A 107 12.54 12.07 -1.98
N SER A 108 12.06 11.98 -3.22
CA SER A 108 10.95 12.80 -3.71
C SER A 108 9.67 12.54 -2.91
N ILE A 109 9.35 11.28 -2.63
CA ILE A 109 8.17 10.88 -1.84
C ILE A 109 8.31 11.35 -0.39
N VAL A 110 9.48 11.15 0.22
CA VAL A 110 9.79 11.60 1.59
C VAL A 110 9.58 13.10 1.72
N ASN A 111 10.07 13.89 0.77
CA ASN A 111 9.89 15.34 0.77
C ASN A 111 8.41 15.75 0.70
N THR A 112 7.62 15.02 -0.07
CA THR A 112 6.16 15.25 -0.18
C THR A 112 5.47 15.02 1.16
N TYR A 113 5.77 13.91 1.84
CA TYR A 113 5.19 13.62 3.16
C TYR A 113 5.71 14.59 4.23
N ALA A 114 7.01 14.90 4.24
CA ALA A 114 7.58 15.85 5.19
C ALA A 114 6.94 17.23 5.09
N SER A 115 6.71 17.71 3.87
CA SER A 115 6.06 19.00 3.62
C SER A 115 4.63 19.07 4.16
N LYS A 116 3.87 17.98 4.07
CA LYS A 116 2.48 17.95 4.56
C LYS A 116 2.40 17.68 6.07
N THR A 117 3.19 16.73 6.58
CA THR A 117 3.08 16.25 7.97
C THR A 117 3.92 17.04 8.97
N GLY A 118 4.93 17.77 8.49
CA GLY A 118 5.92 18.43 9.35
C GLY A 118 6.87 17.46 10.07
N LYS A 119 6.81 16.15 9.77
CA LYS A 119 7.72 15.15 10.35
C LYS A 119 9.12 15.27 9.77
N LYS A 120 10.11 14.78 10.51
CA LYS A 120 11.48 14.67 10.02
C LYS A 120 11.57 13.64 8.88
N THR A 121 12.45 13.89 7.96
CA THR A 121 12.69 12.99 6.80
C THR A 121 13.11 11.60 7.24
N GLU A 122 13.95 11.48 8.27
CA GLU A 122 14.43 10.20 8.80
C GLU A 122 13.28 9.35 9.38
N ASP A 123 12.33 9.99 10.08
CA ASP A 123 11.16 9.31 10.64
C ASP A 123 10.26 8.78 9.50
N ILE A 124 10.07 9.57 8.44
CA ILE A 124 9.29 9.16 7.26
C ILE A 124 9.97 8.03 6.51
N GLU A 125 11.29 8.11 6.29
CA GLU A 125 12.07 7.04 5.67
C GLU A 125 11.92 5.71 6.42
N GLN A 126 11.94 5.76 7.76
CA GLN A 126 11.73 4.58 8.59
C GLN A 126 10.32 4.01 8.44
N LEU A 127 9.30 4.87 8.45
CA LEU A 127 7.91 4.46 8.25
C LEU A 127 7.69 3.82 6.88
N MET A 128 8.29 4.38 5.82
CA MET A 128 8.22 3.81 4.47
C MET A 128 8.94 2.47 4.37
N SER A 129 10.14 2.36 4.93
CA SER A 129 10.93 1.12 4.90
C SER A 129 10.26 -0.02 5.67
N ASN A 130 9.45 0.30 6.69
CA ASN A 130 8.68 -0.66 7.47
C ASN A 130 7.36 -1.07 6.79
N GLU A 131 6.99 -0.47 5.66
CA GLU A 131 5.67 -0.64 5.03
C GLU A 131 4.56 -0.40 6.06
N THR A 132 4.33 0.87 6.37
CA THR A 132 3.47 1.25 7.49
C THR A 132 2.01 1.40 7.04
N TRP A 133 1.12 0.73 7.77
CA TRP A 133 -0.31 0.70 7.57
C TRP A 133 -1.03 1.33 8.76
N TRP A 134 -2.02 2.17 8.47
CA TRP A 134 -2.84 2.83 9.48
C TRP A 134 -4.33 2.71 9.18
N THR A 135 -5.12 2.61 10.24
CA THR A 135 -6.55 2.94 10.19
C THR A 135 -6.73 4.45 10.10
N GLY A 136 -7.94 4.90 9.77
CA GLY A 136 -8.23 6.34 9.66
C GLY A 136 -7.86 7.12 10.92
N ASP A 137 -8.17 6.59 12.10
CA ASP A 137 -7.81 7.22 13.39
C ASP A 137 -6.30 7.43 13.51
N ILE A 138 -5.53 6.37 13.27
CA ILE A 138 -4.08 6.39 13.40
C ILE A 138 -3.43 7.27 12.32
N ALA A 139 -4.00 7.32 11.11
CA ALA A 139 -3.52 8.21 10.05
C ALA A 139 -3.70 9.70 10.44
N VAL A 140 -4.81 10.03 11.11
CA VAL A 140 -5.04 11.39 11.66
C VAL A 140 -4.09 11.68 12.82
N GLU A 141 -3.94 10.76 13.77
CA GLU A 141 -3.00 10.92 14.91
C GLU A 141 -1.56 11.13 14.45
N ASN A 142 -1.17 10.48 13.35
CA ASN A 142 0.16 10.62 12.75
C ASN A 142 0.29 11.82 11.81
N GLY A 143 -0.74 12.61 11.59
CA GLY A 143 -0.71 13.83 10.78
C GLY A 143 -0.64 13.59 9.26
N PHE A 144 -0.93 12.36 8.78
CA PHE A 144 -1.07 12.08 7.35
C PHE A 144 -2.47 12.38 6.83
N CYS A 145 -3.46 12.42 7.72
CA CYS A 145 -4.79 12.95 7.45
C CYS A 145 -5.12 14.03 8.49
N ASP A 146 -6.01 14.95 8.14
CA ASP A 146 -6.37 16.07 9.01
C ASP A 146 -7.61 15.75 9.86
N GLU A 147 -8.60 15.01 9.29
CA GLU A 147 -9.89 14.78 9.93
C GLU A 147 -10.48 13.43 9.56
N LEU A 148 -11.32 12.89 10.46
CA LEU A 148 -12.22 11.77 10.13
C LEU A 148 -13.45 12.28 9.38
N MET A 149 -13.92 11.53 8.37
CA MET A 149 -15.14 11.90 7.61
C MET A 149 -16.43 11.62 8.38
N PHE A 150 -16.45 10.50 9.13
CA PHE A 150 -17.64 10.02 9.84
C PHE A 150 -17.23 9.47 11.19
N GLU A 151 -18.14 9.54 12.18
CA GLU A 151 -17.92 8.98 13.50
C GLU A 151 -18.17 7.46 13.55
N ASP A 152 -19.08 6.95 12.69
CA ASP A 152 -19.50 5.54 12.64
C ASP A 152 -19.25 4.93 11.27
N SER A 153 -18.25 4.07 11.16
CA SER A 153 -17.99 3.28 9.96
C SER A 153 -17.57 1.85 10.29
N THR A 154 -17.99 0.89 9.47
CA THR A 154 -17.74 -0.53 9.68
C THR A 154 -16.75 -1.09 8.67
N THR A 155 -15.72 -1.82 9.13
CA THR A 155 -14.82 -2.63 8.30
C THR A 155 -15.15 -4.10 8.49
N VAL A 156 -15.25 -4.85 7.40
CA VAL A 156 -15.47 -6.29 7.40
C VAL A 156 -14.32 -6.97 6.66
N VAL A 157 -13.71 -7.97 7.29
CA VAL A 157 -12.70 -8.82 6.64
C VAL A 157 -13.43 -9.94 5.90
N GLU A 158 -13.26 -10.01 4.59
CA GLU A 158 -13.91 -11.02 3.78
C GLU A 158 -13.05 -12.31 3.69
N ASN A 159 -11.74 -12.15 3.52
CA ASN A 159 -10.75 -13.25 3.53
C ASN A 159 -9.32 -12.69 3.60
N SER A 160 -8.30 -13.58 3.57
CA SER A 160 -6.89 -13.22 3.69
C SER A 160 -6.33 -12.31 2.57
N SER A 161 -7.01 -12.19 1.45
CA SER A 161 -6.59 -11.36 0.30
C SER A 161 -7.54 -10.22 -0.01
N LYS A 162 -8.68 -10.11 0.69
CA LYS A 162 -9.68 -9.07 0.48
C LYS A 162 -10.21 -8.54 1.79
N ILE A 163 -10.18 -7.22 1.92
CA ILE A 163 -10.87 -6.49 2.99
C ILE A 163 -11.98 -5.65 2.38
N VAL A 164 -13.06 -5.47 3.08
CA VAL A 164 -14.18 -4.60 2.65
C VAL A 164 -14.18 -3.38 3.56
N VAL A 165 -13.98 -2.23 2.98
CA VAL A 165 -13.94 -0.94 3.68
C VAL A 165 -15.06 -0.06 3.11
N ASN A 166 -15.99 0.36 3.95
CA ASN A 166 -17.16 1.15 3.52
C ASN A 166 -17.92 0.49 2.35
N SER A 167 -18.14 -0.82 2.41
CA SER A 167 -18.78 -1.62 1.36
C SER A 167 -17.98 -1.73 0.04
N VAL A 168 -16.71 -1.32 0.01
CA VAL A 168 -15.84 -1.45 -1.16
C VAL A 168 -14.84 -2.60 -0.92
N PRO A 169 -14.85 -3.66 -1.75
CA PRO A 169 -13.87 -4.72 -1.66
C PRO A 169 -12.50 -4.23 -2.14
N ILE A 170 -11.47 -4.48 -1.35
CA ILE A 170 -10.09 -4.09 -1.60
C ILE A 170 -9.25 -5.37 -1.72
N ASP A 171 -8.55 -5.54 -2.84
CA ASP A 171 -7.57 -6.62 -3.01
C ASP A 171 -6.23 -6.20 -2.40
N VAL A 172 -5.82 -6.93 -1.38
CA VAL A 172 -4.57 -6.68 -0.64
C VAL A 172 -3.50 -7.73 -0.91
N SER A 173 -3.70 -8.58 -1.91
CA SER A 173 -2.79 -9.70 -2.24
C SER A 173 -1.38 -9.27 -2.66
N MET A 174 -1.22 -8.03 -3.13
CA MET A 174 0.08 -7.49 -3.56
C MET A 174 0.97 -6.98 -2.41
N PHE A 175 0.47 -6.94 -1.17
CA PHE A 175 1.20 -6.41 -0.01
C PHE A 175 1.77 -7.53 0.85
N LYS A 176 2.93 -7.28 1.47
CA LYS A 176 3.70 -8.28 2.21
C LYS A 176 3.09 -8.63 3.57
N SER A 177 2.48 -7.66 4.22
CA SER A 177 1.84 -7.87 5.52
C SER A 177 0.68 -6.91 5.72
N ILE A 178 -0.44 -7.42 6.23
CA ILE A 178 -1.58 -6.61 6.64
C ILE A 178 -1.63 -6.66 8.16
N PRO A 179 -1.53 -5.51 8.86
CA PRO A 179 -1.61 -5.48 10.31
C PRO A 179 -2.91 -6.08 10.84
N THR A 180 -2.81 -6.90 11.88
CA THR A 180 -3.98 -7.52 12.52
C THR A 180 -4.95 -6.50 13.10
N GLN A 181 -4.49 -5.28 13.39
CA GLN A 181 -5.36 -4.18 13.83
C GLN A 181 -6.38 -3.77 12.76
N LEU A 182 -6.01 -3.83 11.47
CA LEU A 182 -6.95 -3.59 10.36
C LEU A 182 -7.96 -4.73 10.19
N LEU A 183 -7.61 -5.93 10.66
CA LEU A 183 -8.48 -7.10 10.62
C LEU A 183 -9.42 -7.17 11.84
N ASN A 184 -9.08 -6.51 12.95
CA ASN A 184 -9.73 -6.60 14.25
C ASN A 184 -10.27 -5.27 14.75
N SER A 185 -10.75 -4.38 13.90
CA SER A 185 -11.37 -3.12 14.35
C SER A 185 -12.50 -3.40 15.35
N PRO A 186 -12.48 -2.80 16.56
CA PRO A 186 -13.38 -3.15 17.67
C PRO A 186 -14.87 -2.86 17.43
N HIS A 187 -15.24 -2.36 16.27
CA HIS A 187 -16.64 -2.08 15.87
C HIS A 187 -17.36 -3.24 15.20
N ASN A 188 -16.80 -4.46 15.24
CA ASN A 188 -17.45 -5.65 14.67
C ASN A 188 -18.44 -6.31 15.67
N GLN A 189 -18.98 -5.54 16.61
CA GLN A 189 -20.12 -5.98 17.43
C GLN A 189 -21.37 -5.22 17.00
N ASN A 190 -21.99 -5.68 15.93
CA ASN A 190 -23.31 -5.20 15.56
C ASN A 190 -24.38 -6.04 16.28
N PRO A 191 -25.16 -5.48 17.23
CA PRO A 191 -26.32 -6.14 17.79
C PRO A 191 -27.52 -5.91 16.86
N GLY A 192 -27.68 -6.72 15.83
CA GLY A 192 -28.88 -6.63 15.02
C GLY A 192 -28.79 -7.24 13.63
N SER A 193 -28.41 -8.48 13.51
CA SER A 193 -28.78 -9.27 12.34
C SER A 193 -29.60 -10.47 12.80
N LEU A 194 -30.89 -10.26 12.84
CA LEU A 194 -31.86 -11.34 12.78
C LEU A 194 -31.76 -11.98 11.40
N VAL A 195 -31.13 -13.10 11.29
CA VAL A 195 -31.41 -14.05 10.22
C VAL A 195 -31.54 -15.43 10.82
N ASN A 196 -32.79 -15.88 10.86
CA ASN A 196 -33.16 -17.28 10.97
C ASN A 196 -32.38 -18.09 9.92
N SER A 197 -31.66 -19.09 10.34
CA SER A 197 -31.71 -20.38 9.69
C SER A 197 -31.15 -21.47 10.58
N ALA A 198 -32.06 -22.32 11.03
CA ALA A 198 -31.71 -23.62 11.53
C ALA A 198 -31.13 -24.47 10.39
N THR A 199 -29.97 -25.05 10.60
CA THR A 199 -29.55 -26.32 10.01
C THR A 199 -28.52 -26.98 10.92
N GLU A 200 -28.78 -28.23 11.24
CA GLU A 200 -28.07 -29.13 12.13
C GLU A 200 -26.63 -29.44 11.64
N PRO A 201 -25.77 -29.97 12.55
CA PRO A 201 -24.37 -30.20 12.26
C PRO A 201 -24.15 -31.44 11.39
N ILE A 202 -23.57 -31.26 10.21
CA ILE A 202 -23.08 -32.39 9.42
C ILE A 202 -21.70 -32.80 9.93
N ASN A 203 -21.68 -34.06 10.37
CA ASN A 203 -20.52 -34.83 10.80
C ASN A 203 -19.35 -34.73 9.80
N LYS A 204 -18.19 -34.22 10.23
CA LYS A 204 -16.95 -34.28 9.46
C LYS A 204 -16.27 -35.63 9.65
N PRO A 205 -15.81 -36.29 8.58
CA PRO A 205 -14.86 -37.39 8.68
C PRO A 205 -13.50 -36.88 9.15
N LYS A 206 -12.88 -37.63 10.06
CA LYS A 206 -11.49 -37.39 10.49
C LYS A 206 -10.54 -37.56 9.32
N GLU A 207 -9.94 -36.46 8.88
CA GLU A 207 -8.77 -36.45 8.00
C GLU A 207 -7.51 -36.66 8.86
N LYS A 208 -6.64 -37.56 8.37
CA LYS A 208 -5.39 -37.96 9.02
C LYS A 208 -4.41 -36.77 8.99
N GLU A 209 -3.80 -36.51 10.14
CA GLU A 209 -2.67 -35.61 10.27
C GLU A 209 -1.50 -36.07 9.41
N GLU A 210 -1.16 -35.32 8.35
CA GLU A 210 0.16 -35.36 7.74
C GLU A 210 1.11 -34.46 8.54
N PRO A 211 2.39 -34.85 8.71
CA PRO A 211 3.32 -34.08 9.53
C PRO A 211 3.66 -32.76 8.87
N GLU A 212 3.50 -31.69 9.64
CA GLU A 212 3.88 -30.31 9.34
C GLU A 212 5.38 -30.26 9.02
N MET A 213 5.74 -30.13 7.73
CA MET A 213 7.10 -29.80 7.33
C MET A 213 7.35 -28.32 7.61
N ALA A 214 8.08 -28.04 8.66
CA ALA A 214 8.65 -26.73 8.94
C ALA A 214 9.45 -26.23 7.73
N ALA A 215 9.06 -25.08 7.18
CA ALA A 215 9.84 -24.40 6.14
C ALA A 215 11.22 -24.02 6.74
N PRO A 216 12.33 -24.33 6.05
CA PRO A 216 13.64 -23.96 6.57
C PRO A 216 13.82 -22.44 6.52
N GLU A 217 14.05 -21.83 7.68
CA GLU A 217 14.60 -20.48 7.79
C GLU A 217 16.07 -20.50 7.33
N ASN A 218 16.29 -20.43 6.01
CA ASN A 218 17.64 -20.26 5.46
C ASN A 218 17.73 -18.89 4.79
N LYS A 219 18.07 -17.86 5.55
CA LYS A 219 18.62 -16.61 5.00
C LYS A 219 20.03 -16.88 4.50
N ILE A 220 20.17 -17.15 3.20
CA ILE A 220 21.46 -17.26 2.53
C ILE A 220 21.98 -15.85 2.32
N THR A 221 22.94 -15.43 3.16
CA THR A 221 23.53 -14.08 3.16
C THR A 221 24.93 -14.02 2.58
N THR A 222 25.55 -15.18 2.27
CA THR A 222 26.92 -15.25 1.74
C THR A 222 27.01 -16.23 0.56
N VAL A 223 28.00 -16.00 -0.32
CA VAL A 223 28.27 -16.88 -1.47
C VAL A 223 28.62 -18.30 -1.01
N ASP A 224 29.30 -18.46 0.11
CA ASP A 224 29.65 -19.77 0.64
C ASP A 224 28.45 -20.51 1.20
N ALA A 225 27.49 -19.79 1.80
CA ALA A 225 26.23 -20.38 2.22
C ALA A 225 25.36 -20.81 1.01
N LEU A 226 25.39 -20.05 -0.08
CA LEU A 226 24.74 -20.41 -1.34
C LEU A 226 25.34 -21.68 -1.96
N LYS A 227 26.67 -21.78 -2.01
CA LYS A 227 27.40 -22.97 -2.50
C LYS A 227 27.09 -24.22 -1.67
N ALA A 228 26.98 -24.07 -0.37
CA ALA A 228 26.66 -25.18 0.53
C ALA A 228 25.21 -25.65 0.41
N ALA A 229 24.27 -24.70 0.21
CA ALA A 229 22.84 -25.01 0.12
C ALA A 229 22.43 -25.56 -1.27
N TYR A 230 23.08 -25.07 -2.35
CA TYR A 230 22.72 -25.41 -3.74
C TYR A 230 23.95 -25.69 -4.62
N PRO A 231 24.72 -26.76 -4.32
CA PRO A 231 25.98 -27.05 -5.02
C PRO A 231 25.79 -27.28 -6.53
N ASP A 232 24.73 -27.97 -6.93
CA ASP A 232 24.46 -28.29 -8.33
C ASP A 232 24.08 -27.04 -9.15
N LEU A 233 23.32 -26.13 -8.56
CA LEU A 233 22.95 -24.86 -9.19
C LEU A 233 24.18 -23.98 -9.41
N VAL A 234 25.06 -23.90 -8.43
CA VAL A 234 26.31 -23.13 -8.54
C VAL A 234 27.24 -23.73 -9.58
N ALA A 235 27.35 -25.07 -9.66
CA ALA A 235 28.13 -25.75 -10.70
C ALA A 235 27.58 -25.48 -12.11
N THR A 236 26.26 -25.45 -12.28
CA THR A 236 25.62 -25.12 -13.55
C THR A 236 25.95 -23.68 -13.99
N ILE A 237 25.80 -22.71 -13.09
CA ILE A 237 26.11 -21.29 -13.36
C ILE A 237 27.60 -21.11 -13.74
N GLN A 238 28.50 -21.80 -13.03
CA GLN A 238 29.94 -21.73 -13.31
C GLN A 238 30.30 -22.34 -14.67
N ASN A 239 29.66 -23.44 -15.08
CA ASN A 239 29.86 -24.05 -16.37
C ASN A 239 29.30 -23.21 -17.53
N GLU A 240 28.16 -22.57 -17.35
CA GLU A 240 27.60 -21.65 -18.34
C GLU A 240 28.45 -20.39 -18.50
N ALA A 241 28.97 -19.84 -17.39
CA ALA A 241 29.88 -18.68 -17.42
C ALA A 241 31.26 -19.00 -18.05
N ALA A 242 31.70 -20.25 -18.02
CA ALA A 242 32.95 -20.69 -18.64
C ALA A 242 32.80 -21.02 -20.15
N ALA A 243 31.57 -21.17 -20.64
CA ALA A 243 31.22 -21.47 -22.01
C ALA A 243 30.90 -20.24 -22.89
N ALA A 244 30.81 -19.04 -22.24
CA ALA A 244 30.55 -17.76 -22.86
C ALA A 244 31.81 -16.94 -23.04
#